data_a0abe7b0088f39cf8aefafd54a74a76d
#
_entry.id   a0abe7b0088f39cf8aefafd54a74a76d
#
_cell.length_a   1.000
_cell.length_b   1.000
_cell.length_c   1.000
_cell.angle_alpha   90.00
_cell.angle_beta   90.00
_cell.angle_gamma   90.00
#
_symmetry.space_group_name_H-M   'P 1'
#
loop_
_entity.id
_entity.type
_entity.pdbx_description
1 polymer ?
#
loop_
_entity_poly.entity_id
_entity_poly.type
_entity_poly.pdbx_seq_one_letter_code
_entity_poly.pdbx_strand_id
1 'polypeptide(L)'
;MGVRRSGIVLCVALSAAALWVAGPGASLAGAATGGGECQLQGVANLSPPLTNTSASFAYSFTGTLSSCQSNVAGAPTSGNVSAGIQLPETVTLTCAGGTTTGTVQYQEPIPQGSGSCGNSTTAGEALATWGDGKHTVVEFTTTGALGVVVLQGTVVPSMTLTLVASSVPAGCTAPSSYTISTDEPTFAVGQQSLAALTFSPTTPDQNCVTLGVSSANINGSVGIGSAQ
;
A
#
# COMPACT_ATOMS: atom_id res chain seq x y z
N MET A 1 55.72 52.82 31.83
CA MET A 1 56.37 52.10 30.73
C MET A 1 55.33 51.09 30.18
N GLY A 2 54.59 51.45 29.15
CA GLY A 2 53.59 50.69 28.53
C GLY A 2 53.99 50.40 27.10
N VAL A 3 54.04 49.09 26.74
CA VAL A 3 54.32 48.63 25.40
C VAL A 3 52.99 48.24 24.73
N ARG A 4 52.60 49.05 23.75
CA ARG A 4 51.49 48.73 22.83
C ARG A 4 51.98 47.70 21.80
N ARG A 5 51.30 46.58 21.70
CA ARG A 5 51.43 45.62 20.56
C ARG A 5 50.24 45.79 19.63
N SER A 6 50.50 46.31 18.45
CA SER A 6 49.58 46.38 17.34
C SER A 6 49.47 44.97 16.71
N GLY A 7 48.27 44.40 16.67
CA GLY A 7 47.96 43.17 15.92
C GLY A 7 47.48 43.55 14.52
N ILE A 8 48.18 43.10 13.51
CA ILE A 8 47.81 43.20 12.11
C ILE A 8 46.79 42.10 11.80
N VAL A 9 45.58 42.51 11.42
CA VAL A 9 44.55 41.58 10.91
C VAL A 9 44.77 41.41 9.41
N LEU A 10 45.18 40.20 9.01
CA LEU A 10 45.34 39.81 7.62
C LEU A 10 44.01 39.28 7.11
N CYS A 11 43.27 40.05 6.31
CA CYS A 11 42.10 39.58 5.58
C CYS A 11 42.53 38.77 4.35
N VAL A 12 42.38 37.47 4.41
CA VAL A 12 42.52 36.58 3.24
C VAL A 12 41.16 36.49 2.55
N ALA A 13 41.05 37.16 1.41
CA ALA A 13 39.90 37.02 0.51
C ALA A 13 40.01 35.69 -0.26
N LEU A 14 39.21 34.71 0.06
CA LEU A 14 39.03 33.51 -0.76
C LEU A 14 38.06 33.81 -1.90
N SER A 15 38.61 33.95 -3.10
CA SER A 15 37.86 34.01 -4.34
C SER A 15 37.40 32.60 -4.71
N ALA A 16 36.13 32.26 -4.51
CA ALA A 16 35.53 31.04 -4.98
C ALA A 16 35.24 31.13 -6.48
N ALA A 17 36.09 30.52 -7.31
CA ALA A 17 35.82 30.31 -8.72
C ALA A 17 34.80 29.19 -8.87
N ALA A 18 33.56 29.51 -9.22
CA ALA A 18 32.54 28.57 -9.58
C ALA A 18 32.83 27.98 -10.98
N LEU A 19 33.39 26.79 -11.05
CA LEU A 19 33.49 25.99 -12.27
C LEU A 19 32.10 25.43 -12.61
N TRP A 20 31.43 26.03 -13.57
CA TRP A 20 30.27 25.45 -14.25
C TRP A 20 30.76 24.31 -15.16
N VAL A 21 30.68 23.05 -14.69
CA VAL A 21 30.82 21.89 -15.54
C VAL A 21 29.46 21.66 -16.20
N ALA A 22 29.31 22.14 -17.44
CA ALA A 22 28.23 21.73 -18.31
C ALA A 22 28.51 20.28 -18.72
N GLY A 23 28.00 19.31 -17.94
CA GLY A 23 27.96 17.92 -18.34
C GLY A 23 26.94 17.73 -19.47
N PRO A 24 27.19 16.84 -20.45
CA PRO A 24 26.21 16.49 -21.47
C PRO A 24 24.95 15.96 -20.78
N GLY A 25 23.80 16.51 -21.14
CA GLY A 25 22.51 16.25 -20.54
C GLY A 25 22.25 14.74 -20.39
N ALA A 26 22.31 14.26 -19.17
CA ALA A 26 21.59 13.06 -18.81
C ALA A 26 20.11 13.40 -19.02
N SER A 27 19.51 12.86 -20.08
CA SER A 27 18.06 12.81 -20.23
C SER A 27 17.55 12.16 -18.95
N LEU A 28 16.96 12.95 -18.07
CA LEU A 28 16.16 12.40 -16.99
C LEU A 28 15.16 11.49 -17.68
N ALA A 29 15.29 10.20 -17.43
CA ALA A 29 14.31 9.21 -17.85
C ALA A 29 12.94 9.81 -17.50
N GLY A 30 12.07 9.89 -18.53
CA GLY A 30 10.84 10.62 -18.44
C GLY A 30 10.14 10.35 -17.12
N ALA A 31 9.80 11.39 -16.37
CA ALA A 31 8.98 11.30 -15.20
C ALA A 31 7.76 10.45 -15.59
N ALA A 32 7.45 9.43 -14.81
CA ALA A 32 6.25 8.63 -15.04
C ALA A 32 5.08 9.60 -15.11
N THR A 33 4.52 9.76 -16.32
CA THR A 33 3.41 10.68 -16.57
C THR A 33 2.17 10.02 -16.02
N GLY A 34 1.80 10.35 -14.80
CA GLY A 34 0.63 9.86 -14.12
C GLY A 34 0.94 9.58 -12.66
N GLY A 35 -0.04 9.77 -11.84
CA GLY A 35 0.03 9.53 -10.43
C GLY A 35 -1.08 10.27 -9.69
N GLY A 36 -1.29 9.94 -8.45
CA GLY A 36 -2.28 10.58 -7.61
C GLY A 36 -2.05 10.30 -6.13
N GLU A 37 -2.75 11.03 -5.32
CA GLU A 37 -2.79 10.87 -3.87
C GLU A 37 -4.23 10.83 -3.39
N CYS A 38 -4.54 9.90 -2.48
CA CYS A 38 -5.85 9.75 -1.86
C CYS A 38 -5.72 9.74 -0.34
N GLN A 39 -6.80 10.14 0.34
CA GLN A 39 -6.97 9.85 1.76
C GLN A 39 -7.48 8.42 1.92
N LEU A 40 -6.78 7.62 2.71
CA LEU A 40 -7.14 6.26 3.07
C LEU A 40 -7.75 6.23 4.47
N GLN A 41 -8.89 5.56 4.61
CA GLN A 41 -9.47 5.19 5.90
C GLN A 41 -9.93 3.75 5.84
N GLY A 42 -9.57 2.96 6.84
CA GLY A 42 -9.93 1.55 6.84
C GLY A 42 -9.68 0.84 8.16
N VAL A 43 -9.93 -0.47 8.15
CA VAL A 43 -9.75 -1.34 9.30
C VAL A 43 -8.91 -2.55 8.90
N ALA A 44 -7.88 -2.82 9.67
CA ALA A 44 -7.10 -4.05 9.60
C ALA A 44 -7.52 -5.00 10.73
N ASN A 45 -7.70 -6.30 10.40
CA ASN A 45 -7.94 -7.37 11.37
C ASN A 45 -6.73 -8.30 11.38
N LEU A 46 -6.10 -8.46 12.54
CA LEU A 46 -4.84 -9.16 12.73
C LEU A 46 -5.05 -10.52 13.41
N SER A 47 -4.36 -11.54 12.95
CA SER A 47 -4.42 -12.89 13.52
C SER A 47 -3.02 -13.56 13.49
N PRO A 48 -2.45 -13.93 14.65
CA PRO A 48 -2.88 -13.59 16.00
C PRO A 48 -2.79 -12.08 16.31
N PRO A 49 -3.40 -11.61 17.41
CA PRO A 49 -3.31 -10.22 17.84
C PRO A 49 -1.87 -9.77 18.10
N LEU A 50 -1.54 -8.53 17.78
CA LEU A 50 -0.26 -7.91 18.11
C LEU A 50 -0.17 -7.64 19.61
N THR A 51 0.94 -8.07 20.22
CA THR A 51 1.27 -7.84 21.63
C THR A 51 2.62 -7.15 21.77
N ASN A 52 3.14 -7.01 23.00
CA ASN A 52 4.51 -6.56 23.23
C ASN A 52 5.57 -7.61 22.86
N THR A 53 5.17 -8.86 22.66
CA THR A 53 6.07 -9.94 22.23
C THR A 53 6.06 -10.04 20.72
N SER A 54 7.24 -10.07 20.11
CA SER A 54 7.38 -10.24 18.67
C SER A 54 6.91 -11.63 18.24
N ALA A 55 6.01 -11.68 17.26
CA ALA A 55 5.46 -12.90 16.67
C ALA A 55 5.13 -12.69 15.19
N SER A 56 4.94 -13.78 14.46
CA SER A 56 4.35 -13.73 13.10
C SER A 56 2.84 -13.58 13.20
N PHE A 57 2.27 -12.83 12.29
CA PHE A 57 0.83 -12.64 12.16
C PHE A 57 0.43 -12.51 10.69
N ALA A 58 -0.84 -12.77 10.41
CA ALA A 58 -1.49 -12.45 9.15
C ALA A 58 -2.54 -11.37 9.39
N TYR A 59 -2.97 -10.69 8.34
CA TYR A 59 -4.07 -9.74 8.49
C TYR A 59 -4.91 -9.62 7.22
N SER A 60 -6.12 -9.13 7.39
CA SER A 60 -6.95 -8.61 6.32
C SER A 60 -7.16 -7.11 6.52
N PHE A 61 -7.39 -6.42 5.42
CA PHE A 61 -7.63 -4.99 5.41
C PHE A 61 -8.77 -4.65 4.46
N THR A 62 -9.65 -3.72 4.90
CA THR A 62 -10.62 -3.07 4.01
C THR A 62 -10.64 -1.58 4.30
N GLY A 63 -10.72 -0.76 3.27
CA GLY A 63 -10.75 0.69 3.42
C GLY A 63 -11.35 1.39 2.23
N THR A 64 -11.52 2.69 2.38
CA THR A 64 -11.98 3.61 1.34
C THR A 64 -10.87 4.58 0.97
N LEU A 65 -10.78 4.87 -0.31
CA LEU A 65 -9.95 5.92 -0.89
C LEU A 65 -10.87 7.09 -1.23
N SER A 66 -10.58 8.25 -0.69
CA SER A 66 -11.39 9.46 -0.89
C SER A 66 -10.52 10.68 -1.14
N SER A 67 -11.13 11.76 -1.61
CA SER A 67 -10.40 13.01 -1.90
C SER A 67 -9.18 12.80 -2.79
N CYS A 68 -9.28 11.84 -3.72
CA CYS A 68 -8.18 11.55 -4.62
C CYS A 68 -7.93 12.73 -5.56
N GLN A 69 -6.66 13.09 -5.67
CA GLN A 69 -6.17 14.13 -6.58
C GLN A 69 -5.13 13.53 -7.51
N SER A 70 -5.12 13.94 -8.76
CA SER A 70 -4.18 13.46 -9.77
C SER A 70 -3.86 14.58 -10.76
N ASN A 71 -2.68 14.52 -11.35
CA ASN A 71 -2.28 15.36 -12.47
C ASN A 71 -2.78 14.84 -13.83
N VAL A 72 -3.49 13.70 -13.83
CA VAL A 72 -4.05 13.08 -15.04
C VAL A 72 -5.54 13.42 -15.15
N ALA A 73 -5.96 13.96 -16.29
CA ALA A 73 -7.35 14.24 -16.54
C ALA A 73 -8.18 12.94 -16.61
N GLY A 74 -9.30 12.91 -15.90
CA GLY A 74 -10.16 11.73 -15.84
C GLY A 74 -9.72 10.64 -14.86
N ALA A 75 -8.69 10.91 -14.05
CA ALA A 75 -8.28 10.02 -12.97
C ALA A 75 -9.43 9.79 -11.98
N PRO A 76 -9.53 8.59 -11.35
CA PRO A 76 -10.55 8.32 -10.35
C PRO A 76 -10.38 9.21 -9.12
N THR A 77 -11.50 9.67 -8.56
CA THR A 77 -11.53 10.56 -7.37
C THR A 77 -11.83 9.81 -6.08
N SER A 78 -12.19 8.54 -6.18
CA SER A 78 -12.47 7.66 -5.03
C SER A 78 -12.37 6.19 -5.42
N GLY A 79 -12.28 5.32 -4.42
CA GLY A 79 -12.25 3.87 -4.59
C GLY A 79 -12.36 3.15 -3.26
N ASN A 80 -12.31 1.84 -3.32
CA ASN A 80 -12.15 0.96 -2.15
C ASN A 80 -10.81 0.24 -2.27
N VAL A 81 -10.25 -0.14 -1.14
CA VAL A 81 -9.02 -0.94 -1.10
C VAL A 81 -9.22 -2.13 -0.18
N SER A 82 -8.72 -3.28 -0.62
CA SER A 82 -8.76 -4.52 0.15
C SER A 82 -7.42 -5.24 0.11
N ALA A 83 -7.18 -6.08 1.10
CA ALA A 83 -6.08 -7.03 1.15
C ALA A 83 -6.45 -8.21 2.05
N GLY A 84 -6.26 -9.43 1.57
CA GLY A 84 -6.49 -10.64 2.36
C GLY A 84 -7.95 -10.93 2.68
N ILE A 85 -8.91 -10.38 1.95
CA ILE A 85 -10.35 -10.67 2.12
C ILE A 85 -10.86 -11.68 1.09
N GLN A 86 -12.08 -12.14 1.27
CA GLN A 86 -12.78 -12.94 0.28
C GLN A 86 -13.65 -12.03 -0.58
N LEU A 87 -13.57 -12.24 -1.90
CA LEU A 87 -14.32 -11.49 -2.91
C LEU A 87 -15.29 -12.44 -3.64
N PRO A 88 -16.53 -12.02 -3.86
CA PRO A 88 -17.49 -12.77 -4.68
C PRO A 88 -17.21 -12.53 -6.15
N GLU A 89 -16.96 -13.63 -6.90
CA GLU A 89 -16.74 -13.58 -8.35
C GLU A 89 -17.74 -14.45 -9.08
N THR A 90 -18.25 -13.92 -10.21
CA THR A 90 -19.18 -14.65 -11.07
C THR A 90 -18.40 -15.38 -12.15
N VAL A 91 -18.43 -16.69 -12.11
CA VAL A 91 -17.66 -17.57 -12.99
C VAL A 91 -18.52 -18.63 -13.63
N THR A 92 -17.99 -19.31 -14.65
CA THR A 92 -18.60 -20.51 -15.21
C THR A 92 -18.34 -21.70 -14.30
N LEU A 93 -19.42 -22.31 -13.81
CA LEU A 93 -19.40 -23.55 -13.05
C LEU A 93 -19.65 -24.74 -13.98
N THR A 94 -18.95 -25.84 -13.76
CA THR A 94 -19.20 -27.14 -14.41
C THR A 94 -19.92 -28.03 -13.44
N CYS A 95 -21.17 -28.41 -13.72
CA CYS A 95 -22.02 -29.22 -12.88
C CYS A 95 -22.43 -30.55 -13.60
N ALA A 96 -23.02 -31.50 -12.87
CA ALA A 96 -23.46 -32.76 -13.44
C ALA A 96 -24.46 -32.65 -14.62
N GLY A 97 -25.21 -31.51 -14.70
CA GLY A 97 -26.15 -31.18 -15.76
C GLY A 97 -25.61 -30.33 -16.89
N GLY A 98 -24.31 -29.98 -16.88
CA GLY A 98 -23.69 -29.07 -17.83
C GLY A 98 -23.07 -27.85 -17.18
N THR A 99 -22.76 -26.82 -17.96
CA THR A 99 -22.19 -25.55 -17.47
C THR A 99 -23.26 -24.53 -17.11
N THR A 100 -23.04 -23.77 -16.05
CA THR A 100 -23.90 -22.66 -15.64
C THR A 100 -23.05 -21.51 -15.14
N THR A 101 -23.60 -20.30 -15.08
CA THR A 101 -22.95 -19.17 -14.43
C THR A 101 -23.35 -19.14 -12.96
N GLY A 102 -22.38 -18.91 -12.07
CA GLY A 102 -22.64 -18.81 -10.64
C GLY A 102 -21.58 -17.97 -9.92
N THR A 103 -21.93 -17.46 -8.75
CA THR A 103 -21.04 -16.66 -7.92
C THR A 103 -20.43 -17.55 -6.85
N VAL A 104 -19.10 -17.53 -6.73
CA VAL A 104 -18.31 -18.20 -5.69
C VAL A 104 -17.33 -17.23 -5.07
N GLN A 105 -16.78 -17.60 -3.91
CA GLN A 105 -15.84 -16.76 -3.20
C GLN A 105 -14.40 -17.13 -3.58
N TYR A 106 -13.60 -16.09 -3.80
CA TYR A 106 -12.15 -16.20 -3.98
C TYR A 106 -11.42 -15.42 -2.90
N GLN A 107 -10.38 -15.99 -2.35
CA GLN A 107 -9.52 -15.42 -1.32
C GLN A 107 -8.38 -14.65 -1.97
N GLU A 108 -8.25 -13.37 -1.66
CA GLU A 108 -7.04 -12.58 -1.95
C GLU A 108 -5.82 -13.17 -1.25
N PRO A 109 -4.58 -12.94 -1.77
CA PRO A 109 -3.36 -13.24 -1.02
C PRO A 109 -3.40 -12.58 0.36
N ILE A 110 -3.23 -13.40 1.42
CA ILE A 110 -3.30 -12.89 2.79
C ILE A 110 -1.96 -12.26 3.16
N PRO A 111 -1.89 -10.93 3.44
CA PRO A 111 -0.66 -10.28 3.85
C PRO A 111 -0.12 -10.88 5.15
N GLN A 112 1.20 -11.00 5.21
CA GLN A 112 1.92 -11.58 6.34
C GLN A 112 2.78 -10.52 7.00
N GLY A 113 2.94 -10.64 8.31
CA GLY A 113 3.77 -9.75 9.09
C GLY A 113 4.52 -10.43 10.21
N SER A 114 5.48 -9.72 10.75
CA SER A 114 6.20 -10.11 11.96
C SER A 114 6.53 -8.88 12.79
N GLY A 115 6.54 -9.04 14.11
CA GLY A 115 6.86 -7.95 15.02
C GLY A 115 5.97 -7.92 16.24
N SER A 116 5.94 -6.77 16.88
CA SER A 116 5.17 -6.46 18.08
C SER A 116 4.46 -5.11 17.91
N CYS A 117 3.71 -4.69 18.92
CA CYS A 117 3.13 -3.34 18.93
C CYS A 117 4.17 -2.22 18.88
N GLY A 118 5.39 -2.46 19.36
CA GLY A 118 6.46 -1.45 19.34
C GLY A 118 7.06 -1.27 17.96
N ASN A 119 7.18 -2.33 17.19
CA ASN A 119 7.64 -2.34 15.81
C ASN A 119 7.14 -3.58 15.06
N SER A 120 6.85 -3.43 13.80
CA SER A 120 6.42 -4.52 12.92
C SER A 120 6.81 -4.26 11.48
N THR A 121 6.92 -5.33 10.72
CA THR A 121 7.04 -5.29 9.27
C THR A 121 5.98 -6.19 8.66
N THR A 122 5.45 -5.80 7.50
CA THR A 122 4.51 -6.65 6.75
C THR A 122 4.83 -6.63 5.27
N ALA A 123 4.33 -7.63 4.55
CA ALA A 123 4.37 -7.68 3.09
C ALA A 123 3.09 -8.34 2.56
N GLY A 124 2.66 -7.95 1.37
CA GLY A 124 1.49 -8.50 0.72
C GLY A 124 1.11 -7.77 -0.55
N GLU A 125 -0.09 -8.07 -1.02
CA GLU A 125 -0.72 -7.39 -2.15
C GLU A 125 -2.02 -6.74 -1.69
N ALA A 126 -2.36 -5.60 -2.27
CA ALA A 126 -3.61 -4.88 -2.06
C ALA A 126 -4.28 -4.59 -3.40
N LEU A 127 -5.60 -4.71 -3.43
CA LEU A 127 -6.45 -4.39 -4.57
C LEU A 127 -7.18 -3.08 -4.32
N ALA A 128 -6.94 -2.09 -5.15
CA ALA A 128 -7.79 -0.91 -5.24
C ALA A 128 -8.83 -1.12 -6.34
N THR A 129 -10.11 -0.97 -6.00
CA THR A 129 -11.24 -0.95 -6.94
C THR A 129 -11.76 0.48 -7.01
N TRP A 130 -11.58 1.12 -8.15
CA TRP A 130 -11.92 2.52 -8.35
C TRP A 130 -13.40 2.75 -8.60
N GLY A 131 -13.85 3.99 -8.45
CA GLY A 131 -15.25 4.34 -8.64
C GLY A 131 -15.80 4.12 -10.05
N ASP A 132 -14.95 3.96 -11.05
CA ASP A 132 -15.29 3.60 -12.44
C ASP A 132 -15.28 2.08 -12.69
N GLY A 133 -15.00 1.27 -11.66
CA GLY A 133 -14.96 -0.19 -11.71
C GLY A 133 -13.65 -0.79 -12.18
N LYS A 134 -12.61 0.02 -12.43
CA LYS A 134 -11.26 -0.44 -12.76
C LYS A 134 -10.45 -0.78 -11.50
N HIS A 135 -9.32 -1.42 -11.73
CA HIS A 135 -8.50 -1.99 -10.67
C HIS A 135 -7.03 -1.52 -10.74
N THR A 136 -6.42 -1.43 -9.58
CA THR A 136 -4.96 -1.29 -9.44
C THR A 136 -4.50 -2.26 -8.37
N VAL A 137 -3.55 -3.11 -8.70
CA VAL A 137 -2.91 -4.03 -7.75
C VAL A 137 -1.57 -3.45 -7.32
N VAL A 138 -1.33 -3.41 -6.01
CA VAL A 138 -0.08 -2.93 -5.43
C VAL A 138 0.54 -4.04 -4.58
N GLU A 139 1.73 -4.49 -4.96
CA GLU A 139 2.58 -5.27 -4.06
C GLU A 139 3.26 -4.29 -3.09
N PHE A 140 3.21 -4.57 -1.80
CA PHE A 140 3.70 -3.63 -0.79
C PHE A 140 4.47 -4.29 0.34
N THR A 141 5.30 -3.48 0.98
CA THR A 141 5.89 -3.74 2.30
C THR A 141 5.57 -2.60 3.23
N THR A 142 5.47 -2.89 4.54
CA THR A 142 5.30 -1.85 5.55
C THR A 142 6.34 -1.97 6.64
N THR A 143 6.64 -0.83 7.25
CA THR A 143 7.38 -0.76 8.52
C THR A 143 6.54 0.08 9.49
N GLY A 144 6.19 -0.50 10.62
CA GLY A 144 5.41 0.14 11.67
C GLY A 144 6.24 0.38 12.92
N ALA A 145 6.04 1.55 13.55
CA ALA A 145 6.62 1.88 14.84
C ALA A 145 5.67 2.79 15.62
N LEU A 146 5.32 2.38 16.86
CA LEU A 146 4.56 3.22 17.82
C LEU A 146 3.28 3.86 17.23
N GLY A 147 2.52 3.11 16.43
CA GLY A 147 1.26 3.57 15.86
C GLY A 147 1.39 4.37 14.56
N VAL A 148 2.59 4.45 14.00
CA VAL A 148 2.83 4.99 12.65
C VAL A 148 3.28 3.86 11.73
N VAL A 149 2.75 3.81 10.52
CA VAL A 149 3.09 2.82 9.51
C VAL A 149 3.50 3.54 8.22
N VAL A 150 4.68 3.20 7.71
CA VAL A 150 5.14 3.62 6.39
C VAL A 150 4.98 2.44 5.44
N LEU A 151 4.29 2.67 4.33
CA LEU A 151 4.12 1.70 3.27
C LEU A 151 4.96 2.12 2.06
N GLN A 152 5.64 1.14 1.48
CA GLN A 152 6.31 1.24 0.18
C GLN A 152 5.78 0.10 -0.70
N GLY A 153 5.43 0.40 -1.93
CA GLY A 153 4.88 -0.58 -2.84
C GLY A 153 5.18 -0.26 -4.29
N THR A 154 4.76 -1.18 -5.15
CA THR A 154 4.85 -1.04 -6.61
C THR A 154 3.58 -1.56 -7.23
N VAL A 155 3.05 -0.85 -8.21
CA VAL A 155 1.91 -1.33 -9.00
C VAL A 155 2.35 -2.53 -9.84
N VAL A 156 1.66 -3.67 -9.66
CA VAL A 156 1.94 -4.92 -10.37
C VAL A 156 0.85 -5.23 -11.39
N PRO A 157 1.13 -6.10 -12.40
CA PRO A 157 0.19 -6.36 -13.48
C PRO A 157 -1.14 -6.97 -13.04
N SER A 158 -1.12 -7.82 -12.03
CA SER A 158 -2.31 -8.56 -11.58
C SER A 158 -2.10 -9.20 -10.21
N MET A 159 -3.21 -9.58 -9.61
CA MET A 159 -3.30 -10.40 -8.39
C MET A 159 -4.02 -11.70 -8.74
N THR A 160 -3.58 -12.81 -8.17
CA THR A 160 -4.25 -14.11 -8.31
C THR A 160 -4.94 -14.49 -7.02
N LEU A 161 -6.25 -14.64 -7.09
CA LEU A 161 -7.11 -15.08 -5.99
C LEU A 161 -7.28 -16.60 -6.02
N THR A 162 -7.44 -17.23 -4.87
CA THR A 162 -7.62 -18.67 -4.71
C THR A 162 -9.07 -19.00 -4.37
N LEU A 163 -9.65 -20.00 -5.05
CA LEU A 163 -11.02 -20.44 -4.81
C LEU A 163 -11.23 -20.88 -3.35
N VAL A 164 -12.26 -20.37 -2.71
CA VAL A 164 -12.76 -20.87 -1.43
C VAL A 164 -13.69 -22.06 -1.72
N ALA A 165 -13.16 -23.27 -1.62
CA ALA A 165 -13.84 -24.49 -2.05
C ALA A 165 -15.24 -24.68 -1.43
N SER A 166 -15.44 -24.22 -0.19
CA SER A 166 -16.73 -24.28 0.49
C SER A 166 -17.83 -23.40 -0.11
N SER A 167 -17.46 -22.45 -0.98
CA SER A 167 -18.42 -21.57 -1.67
C SER A 167 -18.99 -22.16 -2.95
N VAL A 168 -18.44 -23.28 -3.43
CA VAL A 168 -18.89 -23.93 -4.67
C VAL A 168 -20.15 -24.76 -4.39
N PRO A 169 -21.23 -24.60 -5.17
CA PRO A 169 -22.45 -25.42 -5.02
C PRO A 169 -22.15 -26.93 -5.14
N ALA A 170 -22.89 -27.73 -4.38
CA ALA A 170 -22.74 -29.19 -4.40
C ALA A 170 -22.94 -29.75 -5.81
N GLY A 171 -22.06 -30.66 -6.25
CA GLY A 171 -22.12 -31.28 -7.58
C GLY A 171 -21.57 -30.39 -8.71
N CYS A 172 -21.01 -29.24 -8.40
CA CYS A 172 -20.36 -28.36 -9.34
C CYS A 172 -18.86 -28.23 -9.04
N THR A 173 -18.11 -27.74 -10.04
CA THR A 173 -16.72 -27.30 -9.92
C THR A 173 -16.58 -25.88 -10.46
N ALA A 174 -15.63 -25.13 -9.91
CA ALA A 174 -15.27 -23.79 -10.33
C ALA A 174 -13.77 -23.72 -10.67
N PRO A 175 -13.29 -22.71 -11.40
CA PRO A 175 -11.86 -22.47 -11.58
C PRO A 175 -11.15 -22.35 -10.21
N SER A 176 -10.00 -23.01 -10.05
CA SER A 176 -9.25 -23.00 -8.78
C SER A 176 -8.67 -21.63 -8.43
N SER A 177 -8.54 -20.75 -9.40
CA SER A 177 -8.03 -19.38 -9.25
C SER A 177 -8.79 -18.40 -10.14
N TYR A 178 -8.75 -17.13 -9.75
CA TYR A 178 -9.27 -15.99 -10.49
C TYR A 178 -8.22 -14.90 -10.50
N THR A 179 -8.00 -14.26 -11.65
CA THR A 179 -6.97 -13.21 -11.78
C THR A 179 -7.65 -11.86 -12.01
N ILE A 180 -7.31 -10.88 -11.17
CA ILE A 180 -7.70 -9.48 -11.35
C ILE A 180 -6.48 -8.74 -11.89
N SER A 181 -6.64 -8.04 -13.01
CA SER A 181 -5.56 -7.27 -13.65
C SER A 181 -5.62 -5.81 -13.25
N THR A 182 -4.46 -5.17 -13.17
CA THR A 182 -4.37 -3.70 -13.13
C THR A 182 -4.78 -3.16 -14.52
N ASP A 183 -5.88 -2.42 -14.56
CA ASP A 183 -6.47 -1.86 -15.78
C ASP A 183 -6.80 -0.36 -15.67
N GLU A 184 -6.50 0.28 -14.53
CA GLU A 184 -6.61 1.73 -14.36
C GLU A 184 -5.39 2.44 -14.99
N PRO A 185 -5.57 3.18 -16.11
CA PRO A 185 -4.44 3.75 -16.85
C PRO A 185 -3.69 4.86 -16.13
N THR A 186 -4.32 5.51 -15.14
CA THR A 186 -3.67 6.54 -14.30
C THR A 186 -2.57 5.94 -13.43
N PHE A 187 -2.76 4.70 -12.98
CA PHE A 187 -1.86 4.00 -12.06
C PHE A 187 -1.22 2.81 -12.78
N ALA A 188 -0.26 3.11 -13.65
CA ALA A 188 0.37 2.12 -14.52
C ALA A 188 1.30 1.17 -13.75
N VAL A 189 1.40 -0.06 -14.26
CA VAL A 189 2.33 -1.08 -13.77
C VAL A 189 3.77 -0.53 -13.70
N GLY A 190 4.44 -0.78 -12.59
CA GLY A 190 5.79 -0.29 -12.30
C GLY A 190 5.85 1.03 -11.56
N GLN A 191 4.73 1.77 -11.42
CA GLN A 191 4.70 2.98 -10.59
C GLN A 191 4.88 2.63 -9.11
N GLN A 192 5.61 3.49 -8.38
CA GLN A 192 5.82 3.34 -6.94
C GLN A 192 4.59 3.82 -6.18
N SER A 193 4.30 3.14 -5.07
CA SER A 193 3.28 3.55 -4.10
C SER A 193 3.93 3.84 -2.76
N LEU A 194 3.54 4.95 -2.15
CA LEU A 194 4.03 5.37 -0.83
C LEU A 194 2.82 5.76 0.03
N ALA A 195 2.87 5.38 1.31
CA ALA A 195 1.88 5.85 2.28
C ALA A 195 2.51 6.13 3.63
N ALA A 196 1.96 7.14 4.30
CA ALA A 196 2.19 7.43 5.71
C ALA A 196 0.85 7.29 6.44
N LEU A 197 0.75 6.28 7.29
CA LEU A 197 -0.49 5.85 7.91
C LEU A 197 -0.38 5.89 9.44
N THR A 198 -1.49 6.14 10.10
CA THR A 198 -1.64 5.96 11.55
C THR A 198 -2.34 4.64 11.82
N PHE A 199 -1.96 3.99 12.92
CA PHE A 199 -2.52 2.75 13.39
C PHE A 199 -3.05 2.95 14.81
N SER A 200 -4.32 2.68 15.05
CA SER A 200 -4.93 2.77 16.38
C SER A 200 -5.90 1.61 16.62
N PRO A 201 -5.92 0.98 17.80
CA PRO A 201 -6.89 -0.04 18.11
C PRO A 201 -8.33 0.44 17.86
N THR A 202 -9.21 -0.45 17.39
CA THR A 202 -10.61 -0.10 17.12
C THR A 202 -11.42 0.10 18.41
N THR A 203 -11.00 -0.51 19.50
CA THR A 203 -11.66 -0.41 20.82
C THR A 203 -10.64 -0.11 21.93
N PRO A 204 -11.03 0.62 22.99
CA PRO A 204 -10.11 1.05 24.05
C PRO A 204 -9.57 -0.09 24.93
N ASP A 205 -10.23 -1.25 24.97
CA ASP A 205 -9.83 -2.43 25.72
C ASP A 205 -8.71 -3.23 25.02
N GLN A 206 -8.57 -3.08 23.70
CA GLN A 206 -7.45 -3.66 22.97
C GLN A 206 -6.17 -2.90 23.29
N ASN A 207 -5.21 -3.59 23.86
CA ASN A 207 -3.92 -3.01 24.18
C ASN A 207 -2.80 -4.08 24.08
N CYS A 208 -1.58 -3.62 23.92
CA CYS A 208 -0.43 -4.45 23.67
C CYS A 208 0.02 -5.31 24.88
N VAL A 209 -0.48 -5.03 26.07
CA VAL A 209 -0.01 -5.65 27.33
C VAL A 209 -0.86 -6.84 27.73
N THR A 210 -2.18 -6.75 27.60
CA THR A 210 -3.10 -7.75 28.13
C THR A 210 -3.80 -8.58 27.07
N LEU A 211 -4.54 -7.93 26.17
CA LEU A 211 -5.38 -8.62 25.19
C LEU A 211 -4.75 -8.70 23.79
N GLY A 212 -3.73 -7.88 23.54
CA GLY A 212 -3.23 -7.66 22.19
C GLY A 212 -4.18 -6.80 21.34
N VAL A 213 -3.71 -6.38 20.17
CA VAL A 213 -4.47 -5.61 19.18
C VAL A 213 -4.84 -6.56 18.05
N SER A 214 -6.11 -6.97 17.98
CA SER A 214 -6.65 -7.83 16.93
C SER A 214 -7.31 -7.04 15.80
N SER A 215 -7.65 -5.76 16.05
CA SER A 215 -8.28 -4.90 15.04
C SER A 215 -7.83 -3.45 15.24
N ALA A 216 -7.48 -2.77 14.14
CA ALA A 216 -7.00 -1.40 14.18
C ALA A 216 -7.56 -0.55 13.04
N ASN A 217 -7.86 0.72 13.36
CA ASN A 217 -8.13 1.75 12.38
C ASN A 217 -6.82 2.18 11.72
N ILE A 218 -6.85 2.27 10.41
CA ILE A 218 -5.75 2.74 9.57
C ILE A 218 -6.21 4.01 8.87
N ASN A 219 -5.47 5.10 9.03
CA ASN A 219 -5.80 6.38 8.40
C ASN A 219 -4.54 7.07 7.90
N GLY A 220 -4.62 7.75 6.76
CA GLY A 220 -3.53 8.56 6.23
C GLY A 220 -3.60 8.79 4.73
N SER A 221 -2.51 9.26 4.16
CA SER A 221 -2.39 9.51 2.73
C SER A 221 -1.69 8.34 2.03
N VAL A 222 -2.18 8.00 0.84
CA VAL A 222 -1.56 7.02 -0.07
C VAL A 222 -1.34 7.68 -1.43
N GLY A 223 -0.10 7.69 -1.89
CA GLY A 223 0.29 8.16 -3.22
C GLY A 223 0.71 7.02 -4.13
N ILE A 224 0.41 7.12 -5.42
CA ILE A 224 0.89 6.22 -6.48
C ILE A 224 1.45 7.06 -7.62
N GLY A 225 2.64 6.67 -8.10
CA GLY A 225 3.32 7.38 -9.17
C GLY A 225 4.03 8.64 -8.70
N SER A 226 4.25 9.58 -9.62
CA SER A 226 4.97 10.84 -9.36
C SER A 226 4.06 11.97 -8.87
N ALA A 227 3.03 11.66 -8.10
CA ALA A 227 2.23 12.69 -7.43
C ALA A 227 3.10 13.39 -6.39
N GLN A 228 3.66 14.49 -6.74
CA GLN A 228 4.41 15.42 -5.90
C GLN A 228 3.89 16.84 -6.13
#